data_d16cb673d66def5297b7716360a55de4
#
_entry.id   d16cb673d66def5297b7716360a55de4
#
_cell.length_a   1.000
_cell.length_b   1.000
_cell.length_c   1.000
_cell.angle_alpha   90.00
_cell.angle_beta   90.00
_cell.angle_gamma   90.00
#
_symmetry.space_group_name_H-M   'P 1'
#
loop_
_entity.id
_entity.type
_entity.pdbx_description
1 polymer ?
#
loop_
_entity_poly.entity_id
_entity_poly.type
_entity_poly.pdbx_seq_one_letter_code
_entity_poly.pdbx_strand_id
1 'polypeptide(L)'
;MGGLIINENGKIEAIGKKVNKNNIPSREKFIDLKEKYIFPGLIDMRVFVGEPGFEYKENFKTLSNAALAGGVTSVVTMPNTSPVIDNVSMVDFLKRRGRDKSKINIYPTATLTKNLEGNNMNEFGLLQKKGIIGFTDGIKTIQNTRVMSRIMKSAYDLNSLIIQHAEDFELAKNGQVNDGIIATKLGLHGIPDYAEKIIVERDLSLLQDYNCRYHISQISSAKSLEVIKRSKDNVNFTTGVSINNLSLNENDIGDFRTFLKLSPPLRTEDDRLSLIKGI
;
A
#
# COMPACT_ATOMS: atom_id res chain seq x y z
N MET A 1 6.27 32.21 -12.55
CA MET A 1 4.87 31.77 -12.54
C MET A 1 4.49 31.24 -13.92
N GLY A 2 3.64 30.26 -13.99
CA GLY A 2 3.14 29.65 -15.22
C GLY A 2 1.70 29.18 -15.02
N GLY A 3 1.07 28.69 -16.05
CA GLY A 3 -0.29 28.16 -16.02
C GLY A 3 -0.36 26.74 -16.54
N LEU A 4 -1.51 26.13 -16.36
CA LEU A 4 -1.87 24.80 -16.83
C LEU A 4 -3.24 24.90 -17.52
N ILE A 5 -3.37 24.34 -18.71
CA ILE A 5 -4.65 24.19 -19.40
C ILE A 5 -5.03 22.71 -19.33
N ILE A 6 -6.26 22.46 -18.88
CA ILE A 6 -6.87 21.14 -18.87
C ILE A 6 -8.04 21.19 -19.86
N ASN A 7 -8.05 20.30 -20.85
CA ASN A 7 -9.11 20.21 -21.83
C ASN A 7 -10.39 19.53 -21.27
N GLU A 8 -11.46 19.52 -22.05
CA GLU A 8 -12.76 18.93 -21.69
C GLU A 8 -12.68 17.45 -21.30
N ASN A 9 -11.67 16.72 -21.78
CA ASN A 9 -11.41 15.32 -21.44
C ASN A 9 -10.58 15.13 -20.16
N GLY A 10 -10.29 16.23 -19.42
CA GLY A 10 -9.48 16.20 -18.20
C GLY A 10 -7.98 15.97 -18.44
N LYS A 11 -7.49 16.11 -19.67
CA LYS A 11 -6.07 15.95 -20.00
C LYS A 11 -5.37 17.31 -20.03
N ILE A 12 -4.09 17.30 -19.63
CA ILE A 12 -3.22 18.47 -19.72
C ILE A 12 -2.97 18.77 -21.21
N GLU A 13 -3.39 19.94 -21.66
CA GLU A 13 -3.22 20.41 -23.04
C GLU A 13 -1.98 21.29 -23.18
N ALA A 14 -1.77 22.18 -22.22
CA ALA A 14 -0.59 23.05 -22.21
C ALA A 14 -0.14 23.38 -20.79
N ILE A 15 1.16 23.60 -20.63
CA ILE A 15 1.78 24.01 -19.38
C ILE A 15 2.92 24.99 -19.66
N GLY A 16 3.08 25.98 -18.82
CA GLY A 16 4.24 26.88 -18.86
C GLY A 16 3.91 28.35 -18.68
N LYS A 17 4.96 29.18 -18.82
CA LYS A 17 4.88 30.65 -18.59
C LYS A 17 3.97 31.38 -19.58
N LYS A 18 3.77 30.82 -20.79
CA LYS A 18 2.90 31.45 -21.82
C LYS A 18 1.41 31.24 -21.54
N VAL A 19 1.06 30.30 -20.63
CA VAL A 19 -0.32 30.07 -20.21
C VAL A 19 -0.65 31.07 -19.12
N ASN A 20 -1.39 32.11 -19.47
CA ASN A 20 -1.81 33.20 -18.57
C ASN A 20 -3.21 33.67 -18.96
N LYS A 21 -3.83 34.49 -18.10
CA LYS A 21 -5.20 34.98 -18.26
C LYS A 21 -5.49 35.64 -19.63
N ASN A 22 -4.49 36.27 -20.23
CA ASN A 22 -4.66 36.98 -21.50
C ASN A 22 -4.64 36.06 -22.72
N ASN A 23 -4.16 34.81 -22.57
CA ASN A 23 -4.02 33.86 -23.65
C ASN A 23 -5.05 32.73 -23.58
N ILE A 24 -6.09 32.88 -22.75
CA ILE A 24 -7.16 31.89 -22.58
C ILE A 24 -8.41 32.38 -23.29
N PRO A 25 -9.14 31.54 -24.05
CA PRO A 25 -10.43 31.86 -24.62
C PRO A 25 -11.41 32.37 -23.56
N SER A 26 -12.16 33.42 -23.87
CA SER A 26 -13.08 34.10 -22.92
C SER A 26 -14.21 33.20 -22.36
N ARG A 27 -14.40 31.99 -22.88
CA ARG A 27 -15.41 31.01 -22.46
C ARG A 27 -14.87 29.99 -21.44
N GLU A 28 -13.55 29.96 -21.20
CA GLU A 28 -12.92 28.97 -20.34
C GLU A 28 -12.94 29.40 -18.87
N LYS A 29 -13.10 28.40 -17.97
CA LYS A 29 -13.04 28.63 -16.53
C LYS A 29 -11.61 28.89 -16.09
N PHE A 30 -11.35 30.11 -15.62
CA PHE A 30 -10.05 30.47 -15.05
C PHE A 30 -10.06 30.37 -13.53
N ILE A 31 -9.04 29.74 -12.98
CA ILE A 31 -8.81 29.63 -11.53
C ILE A 31 -7.45 30.22 -11.22
N ASP A 32 -7.43 31.34 -10.48
CA ASP A 32 -6.20 31.95 -10.00
C ASP A 32 -5.75 31.25 -8.70
N LEU A 33 -4.64 30.54 -8.77
CA LEU A 33 -4.03 29.86 -7.63
C LEU A 33 -2.99 30.72 -6.91
N LYS A 34 -2.78 31.96 -7.36
CA LYS A 34 -1.77 32.91 -6.84
C LYS A 34 -0.38 32.24 -6.81
N GLU A 35 0.24 32.17 -5.64
CA GLU A 35 1.59 31.59 -5.44
C GLU A 35 1.59 30.12 -5.07
N LYS A 36 0.50 29.39 -5.29
CA LYS A 36 0.41 27.96 -4.97
C LYS A 36 1.13 27.10 -6.02
N TYR A 37 1.65 25.97 -5.56
CA TYR A 37 2.19 24.95 -6.42
C TYR A 37 1.08 24.02 -6.90
N ILE A 38 1.20 23.55 -8.15
CA ILE A 38 0.34 22.52 -8.73
C ILE A 38 1.21 21.31 -9.01
N PHE A 39 0.78 20.14 -8.56
CA PHE A 39 1.39 18.85 -8.87
C PHE A 39 0.30 17.79 -9.04
N PRO A 40 0.60 16.63 -9.67
CA PRO A 40 -0.35 15.53 -9.79
C PRO A 40 -0.88 15.11 -8.43
N GLY A 41 -2.14 14.68 -8.37
CA GLY A 41 -2.71 14.14 -7.14
C GLY A 41 -1.93 12.94 -6.64
N LEU A 42 -1.83 12.81 -5.32
CA LEU A 42 -1.14 11.70 -4.68
C LEU A 42 -1.87 10.38 -4.91
N ILE A 43 -1.12 9.28 -4.87
CA ILE A 43 -1.63 7.91 -4.97
C ILE A 43 -1.30 7.20 -3.67
N ASP A 44 -2.33 6.72 -2.95
CA ASP A 44 -2.12 5.85 -1.79
C ASP A 44 -2.24 4.40 -2.22
N MET A 45 -1.15 3.66 -2.09
CA MET A 45 -1.05 2.29 -2.58
C MET A 45 -1.56 1.22 -1.60
N ARG A 46 -2.01 1.61 -0.40
CA ARG A 46 -2.44 0.64 0.61
C ARG A 46 -3.56 1.18 1.49
N VAL A 47 -4.79 1.06 1.01
CA VAL A 47 -5.95 1.60 1.71
C VAL A 47 -6.96 0.51 2.06
N PHE A 48 -7.35 0.44 3.33
CA PHE A 48 -8.47 -0.37 3.77
C PHE A 48 -9.75 0.46 3.69
N VAL A 49 -10.68 0.10 2.80
CA VAL A 49 -11.92 0.84 2.60
C VAL A 49 -13.05 0.40 3.55
N GLY A 50 -12.96 -0.81 4.11
CA GLY A 50 -14.01 -1.35 4.98
C GLY A 50 -15.29 -1.81 4.28
N GLU A 51 -15.50 -1.47 3.03
CA GLU A 51 -16.66 -1.86 2.23
C GLU A 51 -16.25 -2.91 1.21
N PRO A 52 -16.87 -4.10 1.21
CA PRO A 52 -18.05 -4.52 2.01
C PRO A 52 -17.71 -5.02 3.43
N GLY A 53 -18.71 -4.94 4.30
CA GLY A 53 -18.77 -5.67 5.57
C GLY A 53 -18.26 -4.93 6.80
N PHE A 54 -17.52 -3.84 6.63
CA PHE A 54 -17.01 -3.00 7.72
C PHE A 54 -17.31 -1.52 7.47
N GLU A 55 -18.45 -1.22 6.83
CA GLU A 55 -18.84 0.15 6.44
C GLU A 55 -18.97 1.10 7.62
N TYR A 56 -19.14 0.57 8.83
CA TYR A 56 -19.13 1.33 10.09
C TYR A 56 -17.76 1.93 10.42
N LYS A 57 -16.66 1.36 9.88
CA LYS A 57 -15.31 1.90 10.03
C LYS A 57 -15.02 2.93 8.94
N GLU A 58 -15.25 2.55 7.68
CA GLU A 58 -14.97 3.36 6.50
C GLU A 58 -15.77 2.83 5.30
N ASN A 59 -16.19 3.73 4.42
CA ASN A 59 -16.85 3.38 3.18
C ASN A 59 -16.30 4.24 2.02
N PHE A 60 -16.67 3.94 0.76
CA PHE A 60 -16.12 4.65 -0.41
C PHE A 60 -16.38 6.16 -0.40
N LYS A 61 -17.51 6.61 0.16
CA LYS A 61 -17.85 8.03 0.24
C LYS A 61 -16.97 8.76 1.25
N THR A 62 -16.83 8.22 2.46
CA THR A 62 -16.05 8.84 3.53
C THR A 62 -14.56 8.79 3.21
N LEU A 63 -14.07 7.63 2.71
CA LEU A 63 -12.72 7.48 2.20
C LEU A 63 -12.38 8.55 1.15
N SER A 64 -13.24 8.70 0.11
CA SER A 64 -12.94 9.63 -0.96
C SER A 64 -12.93 11.10 -0.51
N ASN A 65 -13.74 11.47 0.47
CA ASN A 65 -13.71 12.80 1.05
C ASN A 65 -12.42 13.05 1.85
N ALA A 66 -12.00 12.08 2.68
CA ALA A 66 -10.76 12.15 3.44
C ALA A 66 -9.53 12.21 2.50
N ALA A 67 -9.50 11.34 1.48
CA ALA A 67 -8.44 11.28 0.49
C ALA A 67 -8.28 12.63 -0.25
N LEU A 68 -9.37 13.20 -0.75
CA LEU A 68 -9.34 14.51 -1.42
C LEU A 68 -8.88 15.64 -0.49
N ALA A 69 -9.28 15.62 0.77
CA ALA A 69 -8.82 16.59 1.75
C ALA A 69 -7.30 16.52 1.97
N GLY A 70 -6.70 15.33 1.84
CA GLY A 70 -5.26 15.10 1.89
C GLY A 70 -4.53 15.22 0.54
N GLY A 71 -5.25 15.56 -0.55
CA GLY A 71 -4.64 15.66 -1.90
C GLY A 71 -4.44 14.32 -2.59
N VAL A 72 -5.00 13.24 -2.06
CA VAL A 72 -4.96 11.90 -2.68
C VAL A 72 -6.11 11.78 -3.68
N THR A 73 -5.79 11.48 -4.92
CA THR A 73 -6.77 11.35 -6.03
C THR A 73 -6.96 9.93 -6.54
N SER A 74 -6.11 9.02 -6.09
CA SER A 74 -6.17 7.60 -6.46
C SER A 74 -5.78 6.73 -5.27
N VAL A 75 -6.47 5.61 -5.08
CA VAL A 75 -6.15 4.66 -4.01
C VAL A 75 -6.15 3.23 -4.53
N VAL A 76 -5.25 2.43 -3.98
CA VAL A 76 -5.23 0.98 -4.16
C VAL A 76 -5.86 0.33 -2.94
N THR A 77 -7.00 -0.35 -3.14
CA THR A 77 -7.76 -0.91 -2.03
C THR A 77 -7.35 -2.34 -1.70
N MET A 78 -7.25 -2.63 -0.40
CA MET A 78 -6.90 -3.94 0.12
C MET A 78 -8.11 -4.89 0.10
N PRO A 79 -7.90 -6.23 -0.10
CA PRO A 79 -8.97 -7.19 -0.32
C PRO A 79 -9.53 -7.82 0.97
N ASN A 80 -9.03 -7.44 2.15
CA ASN A 80 -9.38 -8.02 3.45
C ASN A 80 -10.70 -7.48 4.03
N THR A 81 -11.73 -7.44 3.21
CA THR A 81 -13.11 -7.06 3.53
C THR A 81 -13.94 -8.29 3.97
N SER A 82 -15.24 -8.14 4.19
CA SER A 82 -16.14 -9.25 4.51
C SER A 82 -17.43 -9.17 3.66
N PRO A 83 -17.59 -10.01 2.63
CA PRO A 83 -16.65 -11.03 2.15
C PRO A 83 -15.32 -10.46 1.64
N VAL A 84 -14.29 -11.29 1.61
CA VAL A 84 -12.98 -10.94 1.02
C VAL A 84 -13.08 -10.83 -0.51
N ILE A 85 -12.17 -10.09 -1.13
CA ILE A 85 -12.16 -9.91 -2.58
C ILE A 85 -11.35 -11.03 -3.22
N ASP A 86 -11.93 -12.20 -3.34
CA ASP A 86 -11.28 -13.40 -3.87
C ASP A 86 -11.98 -14.01 -5.10
N ASN A 87 -13.02 -13.38 -5.59
CA ASN A 87 -13.78 -13.85 -6.74
C ASN A 87 -14.30 -12.70 -7.63
N VAL A 88 -14.72 -13.04 -8.84
CA VAL A 88 -15.15 -12.09 -9.86
C VAL A 88 -16.32 -11.23 -9.42
N SER A 89 -17.30 -11.81 -8.72
CA SER A 89 -18.50 -11.08 -8.27
C SER A 89 -18.15 -9.96 -7.29
N MET A 90 -17.20 -10.21 -6.40
CA MET A 90 -16.71 -9.21 -5.44
C MET A 90 -15.92 -8.10 -6.12
N VAL A 91 -15.12 -8.43 -7.15
CA VAL A 91 -14.45 -7.42 -7.97
C VAL A 91 -15.43 -6.51 -8.69
N ASP A 92 -16.45 -7.09 -9.34
CA ASP A 92 -17.48 -6.33 -10.04
C ASP A 92 -18.30 -5.47 -9.05
N PHE A 93 -18.57 -5.97 -7.85
CA PHE A 93 -19.20 -5.20 -6.78
C PHE A 93 -18.35 -3.97 -6.40
N LEU A 94 -17.07 -4.15 -6.08
CA LEU A 94 -16.16 -3.06 -5.70
C LEU A 94 -16.05 -1.99 -6.79
N LYS A 95 -15.87 -2.40 -8.04
CA LYS A 95 -15.75 -1.46 -9.16
C LYS A 95 -17.02 -0.61 -9.34
N ARG A 96 -18.19 -1.23 -9.22
CA ARG A 96 -19.46 -0.52 -9.28
C ARG A 96 -19.62 0.45 -8.11
N ARG A 97 -19.36 -0.01 -6.88
CA ARG A 97 -19.47 0.83 -5.69
C ARG A 97 -18.47 1.99 -5.71
N GLY A 98 -17.22 1.73 -6.09
CA GLY A 98 -16.18 2.76 -6.25
C GLY A 98 -16.60 3.83 -7.26
N ARG A 99 -17.09 3.42 -8.45
CA ARG A 99 -17.61 4.35 -9.47
C ARG A 99 -18.78 5.20 -8.96
N ASP A 100 -19.74 4.58 -8.28
CA ASP A 100 -21.01 5.23 -7.92
C ASP A 100 -20.91 6.08 -6.65
N LYS A 101 -19.95 5.81 -5.75
CA LYS A 101 -19.87 6.43 -4.42
C LYS A 101 -18.57 7.22 -4.17
N SER A 102 -17.52 6.96 -4.94
CA SER A 102 -16.23 7.63 -4.76
C SER A 102 -16.06 8.83 -5.69
N LYS A 103 -15.34 9.85 -5.20
CA LYS A 103 -14.91 11.01 -6.00
C LYS A 103 -13.48 10.89 -6.51
N ILE A 104 -12.79 9.81 -6.14
CA ILE A 104 -11.39 9.52 -6.52
C ILE A 104 -11.34 8.20 -7.29
N ASN A 105 -10.21 7.93 -7.93
CA ASN A 105 -9.99 6.68 -8.64
C ASN A 105 -9.77 5.54 -7.64
N ILE A 106 -10.51 4.45 -7.80
CA ILE A 106 -10.39 3.23 -7.00
C ILE A 106 -9.77 2.13 -7.83
N TYR A 107 -8.62 1.62 -7.40
CA TYR A 107 -7.91 0.51 -8.02
C TYR A 107 -7.95 -0.70 -7.08
N PRO A 108 -8.78 -1.71 -7.37
CA PRO A 108 -8.93 -2.85 -6.47
C PRO A 108 -7.76 -3.83 -6.59
N THR A 109 -7.36 -4.41 -5.46
CA THR A 109 -6.58 -5.66 -5.40
C THR A 109 -7.47 -6.83 -5.05
N ALA A 110 -7.00 -8.04 -5.33
CA ALA A 110 -7.64 -9.28 -4.89
C ALA A 110 -6.69 -10.10 -4.00
N THR A 111 -7.23 -11.12 -3.34
CA THR A 111 -6.43 -11.96 -2.45
C THR A 111 -5.42 -12.82 -3.22
N LEU A 112 -4.24 -13.05 -2.62
CA LEU A 112 -3.26 -14.05 -3.09
C LEU A 112 -3.82 -15.46 -2.90
N THR A 113 -4.49 -15.69 -1.77
CA THR A 113 -5.06 -16.98 -1.43
C THR A 113 -6.57 -16.89 -1.17
N LYS A 114 -7.29 -17.98 -1.44
CA LYS A 114 -8.74 -18.05 -1.15
C LYS A 114 -8.99 -17.81 0.33
N ASN A 115 -9.97 -17.01 0.65
CA ASN A 115 -10.38 -16.64 2.01
C ASN A 115 -9.26 -16.04 2.90
N LEU A 116 -8.13 -15.62 2.33
CA LEU A 116 -6.95 -15.15 3.09
C LEU A 116 -6.37 -16.24 4.03
N GLU A 117 -6.41 -17.50 3.64
CA GLU A 117 -6.00 -18.63 4.48
C GLU A 117 -4.51 -18.99 4.33
N GLY A 118 -3.81 -18.43 3.34
CA GLY A 118 -2.40 -18.70 3.09
C GLY A 118 -2.09 -20.08 2.47
N ASN A 119 -3.11 -20.86 2.07
CA ASN A 119 -2.96 -22.25 1.63
C ASN A 119 -3.21 -22.45 0.14
N ASN A 120 -4.36 -22.02 -0.36
CA ASN A 120 -4.81 -22.24 -1.72
C ASN A 120 -4.72 -20.96 -2.53
N MET A 121 -3.88 -20.94 -3.55
CA MET A 121 -3.72 -19.80 -4.45
C MET A 121 -5.05 -19.45 -5.14
N ASN A 122 -5.27 -18.15 -5.33
CA ASN A 122 -6.45 -17.64 -6.04
C ASN A 122 -6.29 -17.71 -7.56
N GLU A 123 -7.36 -17.43 -8.30
CA GLU A 123 -7.45 -17.51 -9.76
C GLU A 123 -7.00 -16.21 -10.43
N PHE A 124 -5.70 -15.94 -10.44
CA PHE A 124 -5.12 -14.67 -10.90
C PHE A 124 -5.57 -14.26 -12.30
N GLY A 125 -5.55 -15.19 -13.26
CA GLY A 125 -5.89 -14.88 -14.64
C GLY A 125 -7.34 -14.40 -14.82
N LEU A 126 -8.30 -14.97 -14.10
CA LEU A 126 -9.70 -14.52 -14.14
C LEU A 126 -9.88 -13.15 -13.50
N LEU A 127 -9.26 -12.93 -12.34
CA LEU A 127 -9.36 -11.69 -11.59
C LEU A 127 -8.68 -10.52 -12.31
N GLN A 128 -7.52 -10.74 -12.94
CA GLN A 128 -6.85 -9.71 -13.76
C GLN A 128 -7.70 -9.25 -14.94
N LYS A 129 -8.38 -10.16 -15.64
CA LYS A 129 -9.30 -9.80 -16.73
C LYS A 129 -10.43 -8.89 -16.26
N LYS A 130 -10.74 -8.89 -14.97
CA LYS A 130 -11.72 -7.99 -14.34
C LYS A 130 -11.12 -6.65 -13.89
N GLY A 131 -9.83 -6.43 -14.12
CA GLY A 131 -9.15 -5.16 -13.84
C GLY A 131 -8.59 -5.05 -12.43
N ILE A 132 -8.26 -6.18 -11.80
CA ILE A 132 -7.43 -6.21 -10.60
C ILE A 132 -6.00 -5.82 -10.98
N ILE A 133 -5.39 -4.91 -10.21
CA ILE A 133 -4.05 -4.38 -10.49
C ILE A 133 -2.94 -5.13 -9.78
N GLY A 134 -3.27 -5.91 -8.74
CA GLY A 134 -2.32 -6.68 -7.95
C GLY A 134 -3.01 -7.61 -6.96
N PHE A 135 -2.25 -8.50 -6.36
CA PHE A 135 -2.73 -9.52 -5.44
C PHE A 135 -2.01 -9.40 -4.09
N THR A 136 -2.79 -9.46 -3.01
CA THR A 136 -2.27 -9.36 -1.64
C THR A 136 -3.21 -10.03 -0.65
N ASP A 137 -2.67 -10.64 0.41
CA ASP A 137 -3.53 -11.08 1.52
C ASP A 137 -3.66 -9.98 2.62
N GLY A 138 -3.43 -8.74 2.21
CA GLY A 138 -3.66 -7.57 3.06
C GLY A 138 -2.62 -7.45 4.16
N ILE A 139 -3.06 -7.62 5.41
CA ILE A 139 -2.20 -7.61 6.59
C ILE A 139 -1.66 -9.00 6.94
N LYS A 140 -2.06 -10.03 6.20
CA LYS A 140 -1.57 -11.39 6.40
C LYS A 140 -0.40 -11.66 5.45
N THR A 141 0.57 -12.39 5.95
CA THR A 141 1.74 -12.86 5.20
C THR A 141 1.51 -14.30 4.75
N ILE A 142 1.91 -14.66 3.54
CA ILE A 142 1.98 -16.06 3.13
C ILE A 142 3.14 -16.72 3.89
N GLN A 143 2.83 -17.45 4.95
CA GLN A 143 3.84 -18.09 5.82
C GLN A 143 4.52 -19.29 5.16
N ASN A 144 3.76 -20.10 4.42
CA ASN A 144 4.27 -21.30 3.78
C ASN A 144 5.09 -20.96 2.53
N THR A 145 6.41 -21.20 2.61
CA THR A 145 7.36 -20.92 1.52
C THR A 145 7.01 -21.65 0.23
N ARG A 146 6.49 -22.89 0.29
CA ARG A 146 6.09 -23.67 -0.88
C ARG A 146 4.88 -23.07 -1.58
N VAL A 147 3.93 -22.52 -0.81
CA VAL A 147 2.78 -21.80 -1.35
C VAL A 147 3.26 -20.52 -2.03
N MET A 148 4.14 -19.75 -1.37
CA MET A 148 4.69 -18.51 -1.94
C MET A 148 5.47 -18.75 -3.23
N SER A 149 6.29 -19.79 -3.29
CA SER A 149 7.01 -20.22 -4.50
C SER A 149 6.06 -20.51 -5.67
N ARG A 150 4.94 -21.22 -5.42
CA ARG A 150 3.92 -21.48 -6.45
C ARG A 150 3.20 -20.21 -6.91
N ILE A 151 2.90 -19.32 -5.98
CA ILE A 151 2.30 -18.01 -6.26
C ILE A 151 3.23 -17.20 -7.16
N MET A 152 4.52 -17.09 -6.84
CA MET A 152 5.51 -16.35 -7.64
C MET A 152 5.66 -16.91 -9.05
N LYS A 153 5.70 -18.23 -9.20
CA LYS A 153 5.71 -18.88 -10.51
C LYS A 153 4.49 -18.51 -11.35
N SER A 154 3.30 -18.64 -10.79
CA SER A 154 2.06 -18.26 -11.50
C SER A 154 1.99 -16.77 -11.80
N ALA A 155 2.49 -15.93 -10.89
CA ALA A 155 2.55 -14.48 -11.10
C ALA A 155 3.51 -14.11 -12.24
N TYR A 156 4.63 -14.81 -12.37
CA TYR A 156 5.55 -14.66 -13.51
C TYR A 156 4.85 -14.97 -14.83
N ASP A 157 4.22 -16.16 -14.94
CA ASP A 157 3.54 -16.62 -16.14
C ASP A 157 2.41 -15.67 -16.59
N LEU A 158 1.73 -15.02 -15.64
CA LEU A 158 0.60 -14.13 -15.89
C LEU A 158 0.97 -12.63 -15.84
N ASN A 159 2.23 -12.29 -15.62
CA ASN A 159 2.69 -10.91 -15.37
C ASN A 159 1.90 -10.20 -14.28
N SER A 160 1.52 -10.94 -13.23
CA SER A 160 0.74 -10.43 -12.09
C SER A 160 1.64 -9.73 -11.07
N LEU A 161 1.14 -8.67 -10.44
CA LEU A 161 1.83 -8.00 -9.34
C LEU A 161 1.46 -8.68 -8.01
N ILE A 162 2.45 -9.14 -7.28
CA ILE A 162 2.32 -9.61 -5.89
C ILE A 162 2.66 -8.45 -4.97
N ILE A 163 1.81 -8.22 -3.97
CA ILE A 163 2.01 -7.23 -2.91
C ILE A 163 2.00 -7.98 -1.58
N GLN A 164 3.15 -8.11 -0.93
CA GLN A 164 3.29 -8.89 0.29
C GLN A 164 3.49 -7.99 1.51
N HIS A 165 2.69 -8.22 2.55
CA HIS A 165 2.99 -7.75 3.89
C HIS A 165 4.02 -8.71 4.51
N ALA A 166 5.18 -8.18 4.89
CA ALA A 166 6.30 -9.00 5.35
C ALA A 166 6.31 -9.06 6.89
N GLU A 167 5.76 -10.14 7.45
CA GLU A 167 5.77 -10.38 8.90
C GLU A 167 5.66 -11.89 9.18
N ASP A 168 6.60 -12.44 9.91
CA ASP A 168 6.50 -13.81 10.42
C ASP A 168 5.44 -13.88 11.52
N PHE A 169 4.41 -14.69 11.30
CA PHE A 169 3.24 -14.75 12.19
C PHE A 169 3.58 -15.27 13.59
N GLU A 170 4.44 -16.30 13.70
CA GLU A 170 4.73 -16.87 15.01
C GLU A 170 5.61 -15.95 15.85
N LEU A 171 6.54 -15.22 15.21
CA LEU A 171 7.37 -14.23 15.88
C LEU A 171 6.58 -12.96 16.27
N ALA A 172 5.60 -12.59 15.48
CA ALA A 172 4.76 -11.40 15.73
C ALA A 172 3.52 -11.69 16.61
N LYS A 173 3.27 -12.96 16.92
CA LYS A 173 2.06 -13.41 17.63
C LYS A 173 1.86 -12.71 18.96
N ASN A 174 0.64 -12.17 19.14
CA ASN A 174 0.27 -11.35 20.31
C ASN A 174 1.08 -10.04 20.46
N GLY A 175 1.96 -9.73 19.53
CA GLY A 175 2.74 -8.51 19.53
C GLY A 175 1.87 -7.25 19.35
N GLN A 176 2.25 -6.17 20.01
CA GLN A 176 1.48 -4.93 20.00
C GLN A 176 2.34 -3.70 19.67
N VAL A 177 3.63 -3.79 19.94
CA VAL A 177 4.61 -2.72 19.76
C VAL A 177 5.93 -3.32 19.29
N ASN A 178 6.93 -2.49 18.98
CA ASN A 178 8.29 -2.96 18.72
C ASN A 178 8.85 -3.70 19.94
N ASP A 179 9.57 -4.79 19.71
CA ASP A 179 10.30 -5.49 20.78
C ASP A 179 11.48 -4.64 21.26
N GLY A 180 11.52 -4.34 22.57
CA GLY A 180 12.55 -3.51 23.15
C GLY A 180 12.17 -2.90 24.49
N ILE A 181 12.85 -1.82 24.84
CA ILE A 181 12.73 -1.14 26.14
C ILE A 181 11.28 -0.62 26.35
N ILE A 182 10.65 -0.09 25.32
CA ILE A 182 9.30 0.46 25.42
C ILE A 182 8.29 -0.66 25.68
N ALA A 183 8.37 -1.79 24.97
CA ALA A 183 7.54 -2.97 25.22
C ALA A 183 7.65 -3.42 26.68
N THR A 184 8.88 -3.54 27.19
CA THR A 184 9.15 -3.94 28.57
C THR A 184 8.58 -2.97 29.58
N LYS A 185 8.75 -1.65 29.38
CA LYS A 185 8.19 -0.61 30.26
C LYS A 185 6.69 -0.61 30.33
N LEU A 186 6.03 -0.88 29.20
CA LEU A 186 4.56 -0.90 29.09
C LEU A 186 3.95 -2.27 29.45
N GLY A 187 4.77 -3.30 29.69
CA GLY A 187 4.29 -4.67 29.91
C GLY A 187 3.58 -5.28 28.69
N LEU A 188 3.98 -4.88 27.47
CA LEU A 188 3.38 -5.32 26.22
C LEU A 188 4.28 -6.36 25.53
N HIS A 189 3.64 -7.26 24.75
CA HIS A 189 4.38 -8.18 23.89
C HIS A 189 4.99 -7.40 22.71
N GLY A 190 6.31 -7.59 22.52
CA GLY A 190 7.06 -6.99 21.42
C GLY A 190 6.95 -7.78 20.12
N ILE A 191 7.08 -7.10 19.00
CA ILE A 191 7.26 -7.67 17.65
C ILE A 191 8.71 -7.42 17.27
N PRO A 192 9.55 -8.46 17.21
CA PRO A 192 10.95 -8.26 16.88
C PRO A 192 11.12 -7.81 15.42
N ASP A 193 12.14 -7.02 15.15
CA ASP A 193 12.42 -6.47 13.83
C ASP A 193 12.80 -7.56 12.81
N TYR A 194 13.40 -8.67 13.28
CA TYR A 194 13.72 -9.80 12.41
C TYR A 194 12.48 -10.59 11.97
N ALA A 195 11.30 -10.42 12.58
CA ALA A 195 10.05 -10.99 12.07
C ALA A 195 9.73 -10.46 10.67
N GLU A 196 10.01 -9.19 10.41
CA GLU A 196 9.90 -8.57 9.08
C GLU A 196 11.06 -9.01 8.17
N LYS A 197 12.30 -8.91 8.66
CA LYS A 197 13.50 -9.23 7.90
C LYS A 197 13.50 -10.63 7.31
N ILE A 198 13.13 -11.65 8.09
CA ILE A 198 13.11 -13.05 7.65
C ILE A 198 12.19 -13.24 6.44
N ILE A 199 11.01 -12.66 6.47
CA ILE A 199 10.07 -12.77 5.35
C ILE A 199 10.58 -12.02 4.12
N VAL A 200 11.12 -10.81 4.28
CA VAL A 200 11.74 -10.05 3.19
C VAL A 200 12.87 -10.87 2.55
N GLU A 201 13.77 -11.43 3.34
CA GLU A 201 14.91 -12.21 2.85
C GLU A 201 14.48 -13.50 2.14
N ARG A 202 13.49 -14.21 2.69
CA ARG A 202 12.88 -15.39 2.06
C ARG A 202 12.29 -15.06 0.69
N ASP A 203 11.48 -14.01 0.62
CA ASP A 203 10.76 -13.67 -0.61
C ASP A 203 11.70 -13.14 -1.69
N LEU A 204 12.71 -12.35 -1.33
CA LEU A 204 13.73 -11.90 -2.28
C LEU A 204 14.61 -13.05 -2.78
N SER A 205 14.87 -14.07 -1.94
CA SER A 205 15.56 -15.30 -2.38
C SER A 205 14.73 -16.09 -3.41
N LEU A 206 13.42 -16.24 -3.16
CA LEU A 206 12.52 -16.89 -4.14
C LEU A 206 12.41 -16.09 -5.44
N LEU A 207 12.46 -14.77 -5.35
CA LEU A 207 12.34 -13.88 -6.50
C LEU A 207 13.51 -14.03 -7.49
N GLN A 208 14.70 -14.45 -7.02
CA GLN A 208 15.84 -14.76 -7.91
C GLN A 208 15.51 -15.85 -8.93
N ASP A 209 14.70 -16.84 -8.55
CA ASP A 209 14.31 -17.94 -9.43
C ASP A 209 13.13 -17.60 -10.35
N TYR A 210 12.19 -16.76 -9.88
CA TYR A 210 10.92 -16.53 -10.59
C TYR A 210 10.83 -15.17 -11.27
N ASN A 211 11.58 -14.16 -10.83
CA ASN A 211 11.62 -12.79 -11.40
C ASN A 211 10.23 -12.22 -11.75
N CYS A 212 9.22 -12.47 -10.91
CA CYS A 212 7.88 -11.91 -11.09
C CYS A 212 7.79 -10.46 -10.59
N ARG A 213 6.73 -9.76 -10.93
CA ARG A 213 6.46 -8.43 -10.40
C ARG A 213 6.14 -8.51 -8.91
N TYR A 214 6.98 -7.94 -8.08
CA TYR A 214 6.90 -8.05 -6.63
C TYR A 214 7.02 -6.69 -5.94
N HIS A 215 6.17 -6.47 -4.94
CA HIS A 215 6.18 -5.28 -4.09
C HIS A 215 6.14 -5.67 -2.62
N ILE A 216 7.17 -5.28 -1.88
CA ILE A 216 7.17 -5.35 -0.43
C ILE A 216 6.31 -4.20 0.08
N SER A 217 5.13 -4.50 0.61
CA SER A 217 4.10 -3.51 0.89
C SER A 217 4.56 -2.39 1.81
N GLN A 218 5.20 -2.75 2.92
CA GLN A 218 5.76 -1.80 3.90
C GLN A 218 6.91 -2.45 4.64
N ILE A 219 7.99 -1.71 4.80
CA ILE A 219 9.08 -2.04 5.70
C ILE A 219 9.11 -1.05 6.86
N SER A 220 9.63 -1.47 7.99
CA SER A 220 9.71 -0.66 9.20
C SER A 220 11.09 -0.66 9.84
N SER A 221 11.98 -1.60 9.49
CA SER A 221 13.25 -1.80 10.18
C SER A 221 14.49 -1.54 9.31
N ALA A 222 15.54 -1.09 9.92
CA ALA A 222 16.87 -0.95 9.30
C ALA A 222 17.41 -2.30 8.80
N LYS A 223 17.13 -3.40 9.52
CA LYS A 223 17.57 -4.74 9.12
C LYS A 223 16.91 -5.20 7.82
N SER A 224 15.63 -4.89 7.61
CA SER A 224 14.95 -5.15 6.32
C SER A 224 15.52 -4.30 5.20
N LEU A 225 15.82 -3.03 5.49
CA LEU A 225 16.44 -2.13 4.52
C LEU A 225 17.84 -2.62 4.07
N GLU A 226 18.63 -3.22 4.96
CA GLU A 226 19.91 -3.83 4.59
C GLU A 226 19.74 -5.00 3.60
N VAL A 227 18.74 -5.86 3.84
CA VAL A 227 18.42 -6.96 2.92
C VAL A 227 18.01 -6.42 1.55
N ILE A 228 17.17 -5.39 1.53
CA ILE A 228 16.73 -4.71 0.30
C ILE A 228 17.92 -4.13 -0.46
N LYS A 229 18.80 -3.39 0.20
CA LYS A 229 19.97 -2.78 -0.44
C LYS A 229 20.88 -3.81 -1.11
N ARG A 230 21.19 -4.94 -0.45
CA ARG A 230 22.06 -5.97 -1.02
C ARG A 230 21.38 -6.78 -2.14
N SER A 231 20.05 -6.80 -2.20
CA SER A 231 19.30 -7.55 -3.22
C SER A 231 18.93 -6.71 -4.44
N LYS A 232 18.99 -5.38 -4.35
CA LYS A 232 18.50 -4.43 -5.37
C LYS A 232 19.11 -4.64 -6.74
N ASP A 233 20.37 -5.02 -6.81
CA ASP A 233 21.08 -5.21 -8.10
C ASP A 233 20.83 -6.58 -8.72
N ASN A 234 20.28 -7.53 -7.94
CA ASN A 234 20.11 -8.93 -8.35
C ASN A 234 18.69 -9.27 -8.80
N VAL A 235 17.68 -8.56 -8.27
CA VAL A 235 16.26 -8.84 -8.51
C VAL A 235 15.46 -7.56 -8.69
N ASN A 236 14.42 -7.62 -9.51
CA ASN A 236 13.55 -6.47 -9.76
C ASN A 236 12.33 -6.51 -8.84
N PHE A 237 12.28 -5.59 -7.90
CA PHE A 237 11.16 -5.40 -6.97
C PHE A 237 11.02 -3.93 -6.58
N THR A 238 9.92 -3.62 -5.95
CA THR A 238 9.69 -2.32 -5.32
C THR A 238 9.35 -2.50 -3.85
N THR A 239 9.56 -1.47 -3.05
CA THR A 239 9.19 -1.47 -1.64
C THR A 239 8.51 -0.17 -1.23
N GLY A 240 7.62 -0.26 -0.25
CA GLY A 240 6.96 0.87 0.37
C GLY A 240 7.40 1.07 1.82
N VAL A 241 7.13 2.24 2.34
CA VAL A 241 7.26 2.59 3.75
C VAL A 241 6.06 3.44 4.15
N SER A 242 5.53 3.22 5.35
CA SER A 242 4.43 4.06 5.85
C SER A 242 4.96 5.43 6.27
N ILE A 243 4.18 6.49 5.98
CA ILE A 243 4.47 7.83 6.48
C ILE A 243 4.59 7.86 8.01
N ASN A 244 3.87 6.98 8.71
CA ASN A 244 3.98 6.84 10.16
C ASN A 244 5.38 6.39 10.59
N ASN A 245 5.98 5.41 9.89
CA ASN A 245 7.33 4.92 10.18
C ASN A 245 8.43 5.90 9.76
N LEU A 246 8.12 6.91 8.95
CA LEU A 246 9.04 8.02 8.62
C LEU A 246 8.93 9.19 9.61
N SER A 247 7.75 9.40 10.19
CA SER A 247 7.44 10.58 11.02
C SER A 247 7.50 10.31 12.51
N LEU A 248 7.23 9.06 12.94
CA LEU A 248 7.09 8.65 14.34
C LEU A 248 7.99 7.45 14.64
N ASN A 249 8.30 7.27 15.92
CA ASN A 249 9.03 6.12 16.47
C ASN A 249 8.33 5.54 17.70
N GLU A 250 8.89 4.49 18.29
CA GLU A 250 8.27 3.78 19.42
C GLU A 250 8.07 4.65 20.67
N ASN A 251 8.84 5.74 20.86
CA ASN A 251 8.66 6.64 22.00
C ASN A 251 7.37 7.47 21.91
N ASP A 252 6.84 7.67 20.70
CA ASP A 252 5.60 8.41 20.49
C ASP A 252 4.37 7.66 21.05
N ILE A 253 4.49 6.35 21.31
CA ILE A 253 3.42 5.54 21.91
C ILE A 253 3.04 6.08 23.28
N GLY A 254 4.00 6.62 24.05
CA GLY A 254 3.75 7.22 25.34
C GLY A 254 2.96 6.29 26.26
N ASP A 255 1.98 6.84 26.98
CA ASP A 255 1.15 6.11 27.92
C ASP A 255 -0.02 5.42 27.19
N PHE A 256 0.26 4.32 26.47
CA PHE A 256 -0.75 3.45 25.81
C PHE A 256 -1.62 4.16 24.75
N ARG A 257 -1.07 4.98 23.89
CA ARG A 257 -1.82 5.57 22.76
C ARG A 257 -2.22 4.49 21.76
N THR A 258 -3.41 3.95 21.91
CA THR A 258 -3.92 2.79 21.13
C THR A 258 -3.99 3.04 19.62
N PHE A 259 -4.17 4.29 19.18
CA PHE A 259 -4.16 4.65 17.76
C PHE A 259 -2.75 4.56 17.12
N LEU A 260 -1.69 4.40 17.91
CA LEU A 260 -0.33 4.11 17.44
C LEU A 260 0.00 2.61 17.45
N LYS A 261 -0.98 1.74 17.71
CA LYS A 261 -0.85 0.30 17.48
C LYS A 261 -0.93 0.03 15.98
N LEU A 262 0.21 -0.01 15.32
CA LEU A 262 0.34 -0.15 13.87
C LEU A 262 0.90 -1.51 13.47
N SER A 263 0.68 -1.92 12.22
CA SER A 263 1.32 -3.06 11.58
C SER A 263 1.83 -2.65 10.19
N PRO A 264 3.17 -2.64 9.99
CA PRO A 264 4.23 -2.93 10.97
C PRO A 264 4.28 -1.90 12.11
N PRO A 265 4.85 -2.25 13.28
CA PRO A 265 4.90 -1.35 14.43
C PRO A 265 5.83 -0.16 14.20
N LEU A 266 5.66 0.89 14.98
CA LEU A 266 6.66 1.95 15.10
C LEU A 266 7.92 1.36 15.73
N ARG A 267 9.06 1.52 15.06
CA ARG A 267 10.37 1.00 15.48
C ARG A 267 11.17 2.06 16.23
N THR A 268 12.43 1.77 16.47
CA THR A 268 13.37 2.69 17.12
C THR A 268 13.61 3.95 16.28
N GLU A 269 14.17 4.99 16.90
CA GLU A 269 14.57 6.20 16.16
C GLU A 269 15.65 5.90 15.12
N ASP A 270 16.57 4.97 15.40
CA ASP A 270 17.61 4.55 14.46
C ASP A 270 17.02 3.87 13.23
N ASP A 271 15.97 3.06 13.40
CA ASP A 271 15.21 2.48 12.29
C ASP A 271 14.56 3.58 11.44
N ARG A 272 13.87 4.52 12.07
CA ARG A 272 13.24 5.64 11.39
C ARG A 272 14.20 6.46 10.56
N LEU A 273 15.35 6.83 11.15
CA LEU A 273 16.39 7.59 10.46
C LEU A 273 17.02 6.78 9.31
N SER A 274 17.16 5.46 9.49
CA SER A 274 17.67 4.58 8.46
C SER A 274 16.72 4.50 7.27
N LEU A 275 15.41 4.42 7.52
CA LEU A 275 14.37 4.44 6.46
C LEU A 275 14.40 5.76 5.68
N ILE A 276 14.46 6.91 6.36
CA ILE A 276 14.58 8.24 5.70
C ILE A 276 15.79 8.32 4.78
N LYS A 277 16.93 7.77 5.20
CA LYS A 277 18.15 7.72 4.37
C LYS A 277 18.04 6.73 3.21
N GLY A 278 17.11 5.78 3.28
CA GLY A 278 16.90 4.75 2.27
C GLY A 278 15.98 5.16 1.12
N ILE A 279 15.23 6.25 1.27
CA ILE A 279 14.38 6.87 0.24
C ILE A 279 15.24 7.74 -0.66
#